data_73992adf144e71c26cec36c0057080df
#
_entry.id   73992adf144e71c26cec36c0057080df
#
_cell.length_a   1.000
_cell.length_b   1.000
_cell.length_c   1.000
_cell.angle_alpha   90.00
_cell.angle_beta   90.00
_cell.angle_gamma   90.00
#
_symmetry.space_group_name_H-M   'P 1'
#
loop_
_entity.id
_entity.type
_entity.pdbx_description
1 polymer ?
#
loop_
_entity_poly.entity_id
_entity_poly.type
_entity_poly.pdbx_seq_one_letter_code
_entity_poly.pdbx_strand_id
1 'polypeptide(L)'
;MCSAFQGSSQKQHFKNKEYIIDISGGLEDISGKKCHKYAFMWAANAWTAMDADLKIFKKANPDAKKIYLFVVDYAFGWTLQKYVESLAPKYGLEVVGVDRHPLGHREYSTFITKAMSKNPDAVYMINFGLDAISAVRQLNNFGFTPKKPVVMSWSSGFEELIQLDPAARENLIVGSNYYYTIDNPDNKKFVEAYKKRHNGVPPGYA
;
A
#
# COMPACT_ATOMS: atom_id res chain seq x y z
N MET A 1 10.66 -7.78 0.34
CA MET A 1 11.76 -8.46 -0.38
C MET A 1 12.29 -7.67 -1.59
N CYS A 2 11.45 -7.10 -2.46
CA CYS A 2 11.91 -6.34 -3.64
C CYS A 2 12.89 -5.20 -3.34
N SER A 3 12.66 -4.37 -2.34
CA SER A 3 13.51 -3.20 -2.08
C SER A 3 14.90 -3.50 -1.53
N ALA A 4 15.08 -4.58 -0.77
CA ALA A 4 16.42 -5.02 -0.34
C ALA A 4 17.19 -5.69 -1.48
N PHE A 5 16.49 -6.42 -2.34
CA PHE A 5 17.05 -7.04 -3.54
C PHE A 5 17.52 -5.97 -4.56
N GLN A 6 16.80 -4.88 -4.69
CA GLN A 6 17.11 -3.77 -5.59
C GLN A 6 18.46 -3.10 -5.30
N GLY A 7 18.85 -2.95 -4.02
CA GLY A 7 20.09 -2.25 -3.66
C GLY A 7 21.38 -3.03 -3.97
N SER A 8 21.39 -4.35 -3.74
CA SER A 8 22.57 -5.20 -3.95
C SER A 8 22.65 -5.76 -5.37
N SER A 9 21.53 -6.15 -5.96
CA SER A 9 21.47 -6.69 -7.32
C SER A 9 21.72 -5.62 -8.39
N GLN A 10 21.28 -4.38 -8.17
CA GLN A 10 21.45 -3.28 -9.12
C GLN A 10 22.92 -3.05 -9.51
N LYS A 11 23.85 -3.11 -8.54
CA LYS A 11 25.29 -2.98 -8.82
C LYS A 11 25.82 -4.13 -9.67
N GLN A 12 25.33 -5.35 -9.43
CA GLN A 12 25.73 -6.54 -10.18
C GLN A 12 25.21 -6.50 -11.61
N HIS A 13 23.93 -6.17 -11.79
CA HIS A 13 23.31 -6.04 -13.11
C HIS A 13 23.95 -4.92 -13.94
N PHE A 14 24.30 -3.79 -13.31
CA PHE A 14 25.04 -2.74 -13.99
C PHE A 14 26.41 -3.23 -14.50
N LYS A 15 27.15 -3.99 -13.68
CA LYS A 15 28.44 -4.59 -14.09
C LYS A 15 28.27 -5.58 -15.24
N ASN A 16 27.23 -6.38 -15.21
CA ASN A 16 26.91 -7.40 -16.21
C ASN A 16 26.26 -6.82 -17.47
N LYS A 17 25.89 -5.53 -17.49
CA LYS A 17 25.09 -4.87 -18.56
C LYS A 17 23.72 -5.53 -18.78
N GLU A 18 23.13 -6.04 -17.71
CA GLU A 18 21.79 -6.66 -17.71
C GLU A 18 20.73 -5.60 -17.47
N TYR A 19 19.57 -5.76 -18.13
CA TYR A 19 18.43 -4.87 -17.92
C TYR A 19 17.66 -5.27 -16.66
N ILE A 20 17.26 -4.27 -15.86
CA ILE A 20 16.36 -4.41 -14.73
C ILE A 20 15.11 -3.61 -15.04
N ILE A 21 13.94 -4.25 -14.94
CA ILE A 21 12.65 -3.59 -14.99
C ILE A 21 11.98 -3.77 -13.64
N ASP A 22 11.86 -2.68 -12.89
CA ASP A 22 11.14 -2.68 -11.62
C ASP A 22 9.65 -2.51 -11.89
N ILE A 23 8.87 -3.54 -11.61
CA ILE A 23 7.43 -3.59 -11.87
C ILE A 23 6.58 -3.28 -10.63
N SER A 24 7.17 -3.28 -9.43
CA SER A 24 6.40 -3.13 -8.18
C SER A 24 7.12 -2.43 -7.03
N GLY A 25 8.43 -2.22 -7.12
CA GLY A 25 9.23 -1.77 -5.97
C GLY A 25 9.06 -0.30 -5.57
N GLY A 26 8.76 0.57 -6.52
CA GLY A 26 8.44 1.98 -6.30
C GLY A 26 9.51 2.84 -5.62
N LEU A 27 10.74 2.30 -5.42
CA LEU A 27 11.84 3.04 -4.82
C LEU A 27 12.42 4.05 -5.83
N GLU A 28 12.33 5.32 -5.50
CA GLU A 28 12.79 6.43 -6.36
C GLU A 28 14.29 6.44 -6.61
N ASP A 29 15.08 5.79 -5.77
CA ASP A 29 16.53 5.68 -5.96
C ASP A 29 16.88 5.06 -7.32
N ILE A 30 16.05 4.16 -7.86
CA ILE A 30 16.28 3.50 -9.16
C ILE A 30 16.17 4.48 -10.32
N SER A 31 15.21 5.38 -10.28
CA SER A 31 15.02 6.45 -11.28
C SER A 31 15.71 7.75 -10.90
N GLY A 32 16.24 7.86 -9.68
CA GLY A 32 16.94 9.02 -9.12
C GLY A 32 18.45 8.80 -8.91
N LYS A 33 18.90 8.85 -7.66
CA LYS A 33 20.33 8.86 -7.29
C LYS A 33 21.12 7.64 -7.76
N LYS A 34 20.48 6.49 -7.95
CA LYS A 34 21.10 5.24 -8.41
C LYS A 34 20.71 4.89 -9.84
N CYS A 35 20.14 5.84 -10.58
CA CYS A 35 19.74 5.56 -11.96
C CYS A 35 20.94 5.22 -12.85
N HIS A 36 20.71 4.30 -13.76
CA HIS A 36 21.65 3.96 -14.81
C HIS A 36 20.91 3.43 -16.05
N LYS A 37 21.56 3.41 -17.19
CA LYS A 37 20.95 3.11 -18.51
C LYS A 37 20.36 1.70 -18.66
N TYR A 38 20.56 0.82 -17.69
CA TYR A 38 20.00 -0.55 -17.68
C TYR A 38 18.86 -0.72 -16.67
N ALA A 39 18.49 0.32 -15.92
CA ALA A 39 17.42 0.24 -14.93
C ALA A 39 16.21 1.05 -15.38
N PHE A 40 15.04 0.42 -15.34
CA PHE A 40 13.77 1.00 -15.73
C PHE A 40 12.75 0.81 -14.60
N MET A 41 12.02 1.85 -14.26
CA MET A 41 10.90 1.78 -13.35
C MET A 41 9.60 1.81 -14.17
N TRP A 42 8.81 0.76 -14.04
CA TRP A 42 7.49 0.65 -14.68
C TRP A 42 6.36 1.01 -13.73
N ALA A 43 6.51 0.69 -12.44
CA ALA A 43 5.52 0.99 -11.42
C ALA A 43 5.37 2.49 -11.16
N ALA A 44 4.22 2.91 -10.60
CA ALA A 44 4.07 4.22 -10.02
C ALA A 44 5.15 4.44 -8.94
N ASN A 45 5.62 5.68 -8.78
CA ASN A 45 6.53 5.96 -7.67
C ASN A 45 5.76 6.17 -6.35
N ALA A 46 6.47 6.02 -5.25
CA ALA A 46 5.90 6.09 -3.91
C ALA A 46 5.24 7.45 -3.62
N TRP A 47 5.80 8.55 -4.11
CA TRP A 47 5.22 9.88 -3.94
C TRP A 47 3.85 9.97 -4.60
N THR A 48 3.74 9.56 -5.88
CA THR A 48 2.48 9.60 -6.63
C THR A 48 1.41 8.71 -5.98
N ALA A 49 1.79 7.52 -5.51
CA ALA A 49 0.87 6.62 -4.83
C ALA A 49 0.32 7.24 -3.54
N MET A 50 1.18 7.80 -2.69
CA MET A 50 0.75 8.42 -1.43
C MET A 50 -0.06 9.69 -1.63
N ASP A 51 0.27 10.51 -2.64
CA ASP A 51 -0.52 11.70 -2.98
C ASP A 51 -1.94 11.31 -3.45
N ALA A 52 -2.05 10.26 -4.26
CA ALA A 52 -3.35 9.74 -4.72
C ALA A 52 -4.17 9.17 -3.56
N ASP A 53 -3.57 8.35 -2.69
CA ASP A 53 -4.24 7.75 -1.54
C ASP A 53 -4.79 8.81 -0.59
N LEU A 54 -3.98 9.80 -0.22
CA LEU A 54 -4.38 10.90 0.66
C LEU A 54 -5.49 11.75 0.04
N LYS A 55 -5.39 12.04 -1.25
CA LYS A 55 -6.40 12.79 -2.00
C LYS A 55 -7.74 12.07 -2.02
N ILE A 56 -7.75 10.78 -2.33
CA ILE A 56 -8.97 9.96 -2.39
C ILE A 56 -9.57 9.81 -0.99
N PHE A 57 -8.73 9.52 0.01
CA PHE A 57 -9.15 9.44 1.40
C PHE A 57 -9.85 10.73 1.84
N LYS A 58 -9.21 11.89 1.61
CA LYS A 58 -9.76 13.19 2.02
C LYS A 58 -11.05 13.53 1.28
N LYS A 59 -11.17 13.14 0.00
CA LYS A 59 -12.41 13.32 -0.78
C LYS A 59 -13.56 12.48 -0.20
N ALA A 60 -13.29 11.24 0.23
CA ALA A 60 -14.28 10.35 0.83
C ALA A 60 -14.60 10.73 2.29
N ASN A 61 -13.66 11.36 2.99
CA ASN A 61 -13.77 11.73 4.41
C ASN A 61 -13.38 13.21 4.61
N PRO A 62 -14.21 14.17 4.17
CA PRO A 62 -13.86 15.60 4.14
C PRO A 62 -13.58 16.19 5.52
N ASP A 63 -14.18 15.65 6.58
CA ASP A 63 -14.03 16.14 7.96
C ASP A 63 -12.84 15.51 8.70
N ALA A 64 -12.22 14.47 8.14
CA ALA A 64 -11.06 13.82 8.75
C ALA A 64 -9.88 14.77 8.88
N LYS A 65 -9.22 14.75 10.05
CA LYS A 65 -8.07 15.61 10.39
C LYS A 65 -6.87 14.82 10.90
N LYS A 66 -7.09 13.68 11.55
CA LYS A 66 -6.06 12.92 12.26
C LYS A 66 -5.90 11.52 11.66
N ILE A 67 -4.69 11.16 11.31
CA ILE A 67 -4.36 9.82 10.84
C ILE A 67 -3.27 9.19 11.69
N TYR A 68 -3.33 7.88 11.88
CA TYR A 68 -2.33 7.09 12.58
C TYR A 68 -1.70 6.09 11.62
N LEU A 69 -0.38 5.92 11.67
CA LEU A 69 0.34 5.06 10.71
C LEU A 69 0.79 3.75 11.36
N PHE A 70 0.50 2.62 10.69
CA PHE A 70 1.14 1.33 10.94
C PHE A 70 2.12 1.06 9.81
N VAL A 71 3.40 0.93 10.09
CA VAL A 71 4.46 0.95 9.11
C VAL A 71 5.35 -0.27 9.24
N VAL A 72 5.55 -1.00 8.14
CA VAL A 72 6.55 -2.08 8.11
C VAL A 72 7.96 -1.49 8.19
N ASP A 73 8.80 -2.04 9.08
CA ASP A 73 10.09 -1.46 9.45
C ASP A 73 11.23 -1.83 8.50
N TYR A 74 11.14 -1.35 7.25
CA TYR A 74 12.23 -1.41 6.27
C TYR A 74 12.07 -0.32 5.18
N ALA A 75 13.00 -0.26 4.22
CA ALA A 75 13.12 0.84 3.25
C ALA A 75 11.81 1.22 2.53
N PHE A 76 10.96 0.26 2.18
CA PHE A 76 9.65 0.52 1.59
C PHE A 76 8.76 1.30 2.57
N GLY A 77 8.58 0.78 3.79
CA GLY A 77 7.75 1.44 4.80
C GLY A 77 8.25 2.83 5.15
N TRP A 78 9.56 3.01 5.33
CA TRP A 78 10.16 4.32 5.64
C TRP A 78 9.93 5.34 4.52
N THR A 79 10.02 4.89 3.26
CA THR A 79 9.80 5.77 2.10
C THR A 79 8.35 6.23 2.02
N LEU A 80 7.39 5.32 2.16
CA LEU A 80 5.97 5.67 2.13
C LEU A 80 5.58 6.53 3.34
N GLN A 81 6.06 6.19 4.55
CA GLN A 81 5.85 7.01 5.75
C GLN A 81 6.31 8.45 5.52
N LYS A 82 7.54 8.66 5.03
CA LYS A 82 8.09 9.98 4.71
C LYS A 82 7.15 10.77 3.79
N TYR A 83 6.58 10.13 2.77
CA TYR A 83 5.67 10.82 1.85
C TYR A 83 4.31 11.08 2.46
N VAL A 84 3.75 10.16 3.24
CA VAL A 84 2.51 10.44 3.98
C VAL A 84 2.70 11.63 4.92
N GLU A 85 3.77 11.65 5.74
CA GLU A 85 4.06 12.75 6.66
C GLU A 85 4.26 14.09 5.95
N SER A 86 4.92 14.11 4.79
CA SER A 86 5.16 15.34 4.02
C SER A 86 3.95 15.84 3.26
N LEU A 87 3.06 14.94 2.82
CA LEU A 87 1.89 15.27 1.99
C LEU A 87 0.61 15.47 2.81
N ALA A 88 0.49 14.85 3.98
CA ALA A 88 -0.71 14.94 4.83
C ALA A 88 -1.14 16.40 5.10
N PRO A 89 -0.25 17.36 5.41
CA PRO A 89 -0.63 18.76 5.62
C PRO A 89 -1.29 19.42 4.40
N LYS A 90 -0.89 19.05 3.17
CA LYS A 90 -1.50 19.52 1.92
C LYS A 90 -3.01 19.22 1.87
N TYR A 91 -3.42 18.15 2.51
CA TYR A 91 -4.82 17.69 2.59
C TYR A 91 -5.49 18.02 3.92
N GLY A 92 -4.89 18.87 4.76
CA GLY A 92 -5.41 19.22 6.09
C GLY A 92 -5.45 18.04 7.06
N LEU A 93 -4.50 17.11 6.93
CA LEU A 93 -4.34 15.95 7.77
C LEU A 93 -3.10 16.07 8.65
N GLU A 94 -3.21 15.59 9.88
CA GLU A 94 -2.13 15.49 10.86
C GLU A 94 -1.83 14.02 11.15
N VAL A 95 -0.55 13.63 11.12
CA VAL A 95 -0.10 12.31 11.59
C VAL A 95 0.07 12.37 13.10
N VAL A 96 -0.87 11.78 13.84
CA VAL A 96 -0.91 11.83 15.32
C VAL A 96 -0.11 10.71 15.98
N GLY A 97 0.43 9.79 15.20
CA GLY A 97 1.31 8.73 15.69
C GLY A 97 1.73 7.75 14.61
N VAL A 98 2.81 7.05 14.89
CA VAL A 98 3.41 6.02 14.03
C VAL A 98 3.88 4.87 14.90
N ASP A 99 3.47 3.65 14.56
CA ASP A 99 4.09 2.43 15.08
C ASP A 99 4.74 1.65 13.95
N ARG A 100 5.98 1.22 14.15
CA ARG A 100 6.71 0.39 13.21
C ARG A 100 6.75 -1.05 13.68
N HIS A 101 6.63 -1.99 12.75
CA HIS A 101 6.66 -3.41 13.03
C HIS A 101 7.58 -4.16 12.06
N PRO A 102 8.23 -5.26 12.48
CA PRO A 102 9.02 -6.08 11.57
C PRO A 102 8.14 -6.74 10.51
N LEU A 103 8.75 -7.12 9.39
CA LEU A 103 8.08 -7.93 8.37
C LEU A 103 7.65 -9.29 8.98
N GLY A 104 6.44 -9.73 8.68
CA GLY A 104 5.87 -10.96 9.23
C GLY A 104 5.19 -10.78 10.59
N HIS A 105 4.95 -9.53 11.00
CA HIS A 105 4.26 -9.23 12.25
C HIS A 105 2.82 -9.72 12.24
N ARG A 106 2.34 -10.29 13.37
CA ARG A 106 1.01 -10.90 13.45
C ARG A 106 0.15 -10.34 14.58
N GLU A 107 0.74 -9.67 15.55
CA GLU A 107 0.05 -9.22 16.76
C GLU A 107 0.03 -7.69 16.84
N TYR A 108 -1.13 -7.11 16.59
CA TYR A 108 -1.30 -5.64 16.49
C TYR A 108 -2.04 -5.01 17.67
N SER A 109 -2.44 -5.78 18.69
CA SER A 109 -3.28 -5.27 19.79
C SER A 109 -2.68 -4.05 20.50
N THR A 110 -1.37 -4.08 20.77
CA THR A 110 -0.66 -2.95 21.39
C THR A 110 -0.68 -1.71 20.49
N PHE A 111 -0.46 -1.87 19.19
CA PHE A 111 -0.47 -0.76 18.23
C PHE A 111 -1.88 -0.18 18.07
N ILE A 112 -2.90 -1.04 18.03
CA ILE A 112 -4.30 -0.63 17.95
C ILE A 112 -4.70 0.14 19.22
N THR A 113 -4.32 -0.34 20.39
CA THR A 113 -4.60 0.34 21.65
C THR A 113 -3.97 1.73 21.70
N LYS A 114 -2.71 1.87 21.28
CA LYS A 114 -2.03 3.17 21.16
C LYS A 114 -2.72 4.07 20.14
N ALA A 115 -3.05 3.55 18.96
CA ALA A 115 -3.75 4.31 17.94
C ALA A 115 -5.09 4.83 18.48
N MET A 116 -5.90 3.96 19.09
CA MET A 116 -7.20 4.34 19.65
C MET A 116 -7.07 5.42 20.75
N SER A 117 -6.01 5.39 21.58
CA SER A 117 -5.77 6.43 22.58
C SER A 117 -5.54 7.82 21.99
N LYS A 118 -5.05 7.91 20.75
CA LYS A 118 -4.86 9.16 20.02
C LYS A 118 -6.12 9.62 19.29
N ASN A 119 -7.17 8.80 19.30
CA ASN A 119 -8.45 9.07 18.65
C ASN A 119 -8.29 9.57 17.18
N PRO A 120 -7.58 8.83 16.31
CA PRO A 120 -7.44 9.23 14.91
C PRO A 120 -8.76 9.06 14.17
N ASP A 121 -8.92 9.78 13.06
CA ASP A 121 -10.08 9.63 12.16
C ASP A 121 -9.89 8.43 11.21
N ALA A 122 -8.63 8.02 10.96
CA ALA A 122 -8.30 6.85 10.17
C ALA A 122 -6.98 6.22 10.60
N VAL A 123 -6.81 4.92 10.31
CA VAL A 123 -5.52 4.24 10.32
C VAL A 123 -5.04 4.06 8.89
N TYR A 124 -3.82 4.52 8.62
CA TYR A 124 -3.08 4.28 7.38
C TYR A 124 -2.12 3.11 7.58
N MET A 125 -2.32 2.06 6.81
CA MET A 125 -1.49 0.86 6.86
C MET A 125 -0.48 0.87 5.71
N ILE A 126 0.79 0.98 6.08
CA ILE A 126 1.94 0.91 5.19
C ILE A 126 2.61 -0.44 5.42
N ASN A 127 1.88 -1.49 5.13
CA ASN A 127 2.27 -2.90 5.16
C ASN A 127 1.48 -3.65 4.08
N PHE A 128 1.78 -4.92 3.84
CA PHE A 128 1.16 -5.66 2.74
C PHE A 128 1.00 -7.15 3.08
N GLY A 129 0.30 -7.86 2.19
CA GLY A 129 0.09 -9.30 2.30
C GLY A 129 -0.56 -9.70 3.61
N LEU A 130 -0.06 -10.78 4.22
CA LEU A 130 -0.62 -11.31 5.46
C LEU A 130 -0.46 -10.37 6.67
N ASP A 131 0.52 -9.46 6.67
CA ASP A 131 0.68 -8.47 7.73
C ASP A 131 -0.49 -7.48 7.70
N ALA A 132 -0.86 -7.00 6.51
CA ALA A 132 -2.01 -6.13 6.32
C ALA A 132 -3.33 -6.82 6.71
N ILE A 133 -3.54 -8.06 6.26
CA ILE A 133 -4.72 -8.86 6.60
C ILE A 133 -4.85 -9.06 8.12
N SER A 134 -3.74 -9.38 8.80
CA SER A 134 -3.74 -9.56 10.25
C SER A 134 -4.09 -8.26 11.00
N ALA A 135 -3.55 -7.13 10.54
CA ALA A 135 -3.84 -5.83 11.13
C ALA A 135 -5.30 -5.41 10.93
N VAL A 136 -5.87 -5.58 9.73
CA VAL A 136 -7.27 -5.24 9.42
C VAL A 136 -8.23 -6.08 10.26
N ARG A 137 -8.02 -7.39 10.36
CA ARG A 137 -8.85 -8.28 11.21
C ARG A 137 -8.85 -7.82 12.66
N GLN A 138 -7.68 -7.48 13.20
CA GLN A 138 -7.58 -7.03 14.58
C GLN A 138 -8.20 -5.64 14.77
N LEU A 139 -8.02 -4.70 13.84
CA LEU A 139 -8.72 -3.41 13.88
C LEU A 139 -10.24 -3.59 13.91
N ASN A 140 -10.77 -4.54 13.13
CA ASN A 140 -12.20 -4.89 13.18
C ASN A 140 -12.60 -5.49 14.53
N ASN A 141 -11.84 -6.45 15.07
CA ASN A 141 -12.10 -7.08 16.36
C ASN A 141 -12.09 -6.08 17.53
N PHE A 142 -11.24 -5.03 17.44
CA PHE A 142 -11.22 -3.94 18.41
C PHE A 142 -12.33 -2.89 18.19
N GLY A 143 -13.16 -3.07 17.16
CA GLY A 143 -14.27 -2.16 16.85
C GLY A 143 -13.84 -0.82 16.26
N PHE A 144 -12.65 -0.74 15.67
CA PHE A 144 -12.21 0.42 14.92
C PHE A 144 -12.99 0.53 13.61
N THR A 145 -12.98 -0.52 12.80
CA THR A 145 -13.90 -0.67 11.66
C THR A 145 -15.21 -1.30 12.11
N PRO A 146 -16.36 -0.99 11.51
CA PRO A 146 -16.56 -0.06 10.39
C PRO A 146 -16.70 1.42 10.79
N LYS A 147 -16.56 1.76 12.07
CA LYS A 147 -16.79 3.13 12.59
C LYS A 147 -15.87 4.16 11.96
N LYS A 148 -14.61 3.77 11.73
CA LYS A 148 -13.56 4.61 11.17
C LYS A 148 -12.87 3.91 10.02
N PRO A 149 -12.47 4.64 8.97
CA PRO A 149 -11.80 4.05 7.81
C PRO A 149 -10.40 3.54 8.12
N VAL A 150 -10.05 2.47 7.42
CA VAL A 150 -8.68 1.97 7.31
C VAL A 150 -8.22 2.13 5.88
N VAL A 151 -7.05 2.73 5.67
CA VAL A 151 -6.43 2.89 4.35
C VAL A 151 -5.29 1.91 4.23
N MET A 152 -5.37 0.99 3.28
CA MET A 152 -4.28 0.09 2.89
C MET A 152 -3.53 0.75 1.74
N SER A 153 -2.39 1.37 2.06
CA SER A 153 -1.66 2.21 1.10
C SER A 153 -0.82 1.36 0.15
N TRP A 154 -1.20 1.36 -1.13
CA TRP A 154 -0.43 0.87 -2.27
C TRP A 154 0.21 -0.53 -2.11
N SER A 155 -0.46 -1.44 -1.48
CA SER A 155 0.19 -2.68 -1.06
C SER A 155 -0.69 -3.92 -1.09
N SER A 156 -1.92 -3.81 -1.53
CA SER A 156 -2.85 -4.92 -1.48
C SER A 156 -3.72 -4.98 -2.71
N GLY A 157 -4.03 -6.19 -3.12
CA GLY A 157 -4.87 -6.48 -4.25
C GLY A 157 -6.11 -7.28 -3.87
N PHE A 158 -6.76 -7.81 -4.88
CA PHE A 158 -7.94 -8.64 -4.73
C PHE A 158 -7.66 -9.90 -3.89
N GLU A 159 -6.47 -10.47 -4.04
CA GLU A 159 -6.04 -11.72 -3.41
C GLU A 159 -5.96 -11.59 -1.88
N GLU A 160 -5.56 -10.44 -1.38
CA GLU A 160 -5.55 -10.16 0.04
C GLU A 160 -6.97 -9.88 0.55
N LEU A 161 -7.72 -9.07 -0.20
CA LEU A 161 -9.04 -8.64 0.24
C LEU A 161 -10.05 -9.78 0.36
N ILE A 162 -9.99 -10.81 -0.50
CA ILE A 162 -10.89 -11.96 -0.42
C ILE A 162 -10.68 -12.81 0.85
N GLN A 163 -9.52 -12.68 1.51
CA GLN A 163 -9.21 -13.38 2.75
C GLN A 163 -9.82 -12.71 3.98
N LEU A 164 -10.33 -11.49 3.85
CA LEU A 164 -11.02 -10.78 4.93
C LEU A 164 -12.50 -11.16 4.96
N ASP A 165 -13.05 -11.25 6.16
CA ASP A 165 -14.50 -11.37 6.34
C ASP A 165 -15.22 -10.11 5.82
N PRO A 166 -16.47 -10.21 5.35
CA PRO A 166 -17.22 -9.06 4.86
C PRO A 166 -17.25 -7.87 5.83
N ALA A 167 -17.45 -8.12 7.12
CA ALA A 167 -17.45 -7.07 8.15
C ALA A 167 -16.10 -6.34 8.27
N ALA A 168 -14.99 -7.05 8.08
CA ALA A 168 -13.66 -6.45 8.13
C ALA A 168 -13.30 -5.62 6.88
N ARG A 169 -14.08 -5.80 5.78
CA ARG A 169 -13.92 -5.01 4.54
C ARG A 169 -14.69 -3.70 4.56
N GLU A 170 -15.62 -3.53 5.51
CA GLU A 170 -16.39 -2.30 5.61
C GLU A 170 -15.47 -1.12 5.95
N ASN A 171 -15.69 0.01 5.27
CA ASN A 171 -14.93 1.25 5.44
C ASN A 171 -13.40 1.08 5.19
N LEU A 172 -13.04 0.18 4.27
CA LEU A 172 -11.67 -0.08 3.84
C LEU A 172 -11.39 0.65 2.51
N ILE A 173 -10.35 1.45 2.46
CA ILE A 173 -9.86 2.12 1.26
C ILE A 173 -8.54 1.45 0.88
N VAL A 174 -8.41 1.04 -0.37
CA VAL A 174 -7.23 0.31 -0.84
C VAL A 174 -6.59 1.03 -2.01
N GLY A 175 -5.32 1.40 -1.86
CA GLY A 175 -4.48 1.88 -2.94
C GLY A 175 -3.93 0.70 -3.76
N SER A 176 -4.12 0.74 -5.07
CA SER A 176 -3.62 -0.29 -5.99
C SER A 176 -3.26 0.32 -7.34
N ASN A 177 -2.23 -0.22 -8.00
CA ASN A 177 -1.85 0.19 -9.34
C ASN A 177 -2.80 -0.31 -10.42
N TYR A 178 -3.55 -1.37 -10.13
CA TYR A 178 -4.47 -1.98 -11.06
C TYR A 178 -5.67 -2.59 -10.34
N TYR A 179 -6.85 -2.46 -10.94
CA TYR A 179 -8.02 -3.20 -10.53
C TYR A 179 -8.85 -3.60 -11.75
N TYR A 180 -9.33 -4.82 -11.79
CA TYR A 180 -9.96 -5.42 -12.97
C TYR A 180 -11.25 -4.73 -13.44
N THR A 181 -11.86 -3.86 -12.62
CA THR A 181 -13.07 -3.09 -12.98
C THR A 181 -12.77 -1.77 -13.70
N ILE A 182 -11.51 -1.47 -14.04
CA ILE A 182 -11.17 -0.28 -14.82
C ILE A 182 -11.98 -0.27 -16.12
N ASP A 183 -12.76 0.80 -16.32
CA ASP A 183 -13.70 0.93 -17.43
C ASP A 183 -13.02 1.48 -18.69
N ASN A 184 -12.34 0.60 -19.40
CA ASN A 184 -11.89 0.85 -20.77
C ASN A 184 -11.95 -0.43 -21.62
N PRO A 185 -12.04 -0.32 -22.97
CA PRO A 185 -12.19 -1.47 -23.86
C PRO A 185 -11.05 -2.48 -23.75
N ASP A 186 -9.80 -2.03 -23.65
CA ASP A 186 -8.63 -2.90 -23.60
C ASP A 186 -8.60 -3.71 -22.32
N ASN A 187 -8.92 -3.06 -21.18
CA ASN A 187 -9.04 -3.77 -19.91
C ASN A 187 -10.15 -4.81 -19.93
N LYS A 188 -11.34 -4.48 -20.46
CA LYS A 188 -12.45 -5.44 -20.58
C LYS A 188 -12.02 -6.67 -21.39
N LYS A 189 -11.37 -6.47 -22.53
CA LYS A 189 -10.84 -7.56 -23.37
C LYS A 189 -9.80 -8.40 -22.62
N PHE A 190 -8.88 -7.75 -21.92
CA PHE A 190 -7.87 -8.43 -21.09
C PHE A 190 -8.52 -9.27 -19.99
N VAL A 191 -9.43 -8.69 -19.22
CA VAL A 191 -10.13 -9.36 -18.11
C VAL A 191 -10.93 -10.57 -18.60
N GLU A 192 -11.64 -10.47 -19.72
CA GLU A 192 -12.36 -11.58 -20.33
C GLU A 192 -11.43 -12.72 -20.76
N ALA A 193 -10.32 -12.38 -21.42
CA ALA A 193 -9.32 -13.36 -21.84
C ALA A 193 -8.66 -14.05 -20.63
N TYR A 194 -8.38 -13.30 -19.57
CA TYR A 194 -7.81 -13.82 -18.32
C TYR A 194 -8.80 -14.79 -17.64
N LYS A 195 -10.06 -14.38 -17.44
CA LYS A 195 -11.11 -15.21 -16.80
C LYS A 195 -11.31 -16.54 -17.53
N LYS A 196 -11.26 -16.54 -18.87
CA LYS A 196 -11.37 -17.79 -19.66
C LYS A 196 -10.25 -18.79 -19.35
N ARG A 197 -9.05 -18.31 -19.01
CA ARG A 197 -7.89 -19.15 -18.70
C ARG A 197 -7.78 -19.53 -17.20
N HIS A 198 -8.46 -18.78 -16.33
CA HIS A 198 -8.34 -18.90 -14.88
C HIS A 198 -9.67 -19.19 -14.19
N ASN A 199 -10.51 -20.06 -14.81
CA ASN A 199 -11.77 -20.56 -14.22
C ASN A 199 -12.69 -19.44 -13.69
N GLY A 200 -12.77 -18.33 -14.40
CA GLY A 200 -13.61 -17.19 -14.03
C GLY A 200 -13.03 -16.23 -13.01
N VAL A 201 -11.84 -16.52 -12.48
CA VAL A 201 -11.15 -15.62 -11.54
C VAL A 201 -10.65 -14.38 -12.29
N PRO A 202 -10.91 -13.15 -11.79
CA PRO A 202 -10.39 -11.93 -12.42
C PRO A 202 -8.89 -11.78 -12.19
N PRO A 203 -8.17 -11.01 -13.03
CA PRO A 203 -6.77 -10.68 -12.77
C PRO A 203 -6.63 -9.84 -11.51
N GLY A 204 -5.60 -10.16 -10.71
CA GLY A 204 -5.22 -9.41 -9.54
C GLY A 204 -4.18 -8.34 -9.81
N TYR A 205 -3.58 -7.82 -8.74
CA TYR A 205 -2.54 -6.80 -8.81
C TYR A 205 -1.17 -7.36 -9.23
N ALA A 206 -0.86 -8.58 -8.85
CA ALA A 206 0.43 -9.24 -9.10
C ALA A 206 0.36 -10.21 -10.28
#